data_ea7e418597a818cade11ee14c52d5ec3
#
_entry.id   ea7e418597a818cade11ee14c52d5ec3
#
_cell.length_a   1.000
_cell.length_b   1.000
_cell.length_c   1.000
_cell.angle_alpha   90.00
_cell.angle_beta   90.00
_cell.angle_gamma   90.00
#
_symmetry.space_group_name_H-M   'P 1'
#
loop_
_entity.id
_entity.type
_entity.pdbx_description
1 polymer ?
#
loop_
_entity_poly.entity_id
_entity_poly.type
_entity_poly.pdbx_seq_one_letter_code
_entity_poly.pdbx_strand_id
1 'polypeptide(L)'
;GNYINYLSMQKSRVFVTAGGNEGNASHHFSRRLSESQRSQDVEIRVGEDNKGFIMDLWGNVPYFYNAVIRTPGGETARWNNPRSYIPQEFTFVYERTRLVIEYQLVESLSGAEVIRFRFSDPSQGVWNIRIISEGNRIGGQFDIWLPISEFLSAETYFLQPSPYTTITEPGYVDSAVTVAAYQTSNNSIAASSGRGFARNNAIVPEIAAPGVNVSTPYGDRSGTSVGAAITAGGCAQLMEWAVVNSNDI
;
A
#
# COMPACT_ATOMS: atom_id res chain seq x y z
N GLY A 1 -7.39 -0.51 13.23
CA GLY A 1 -8.76 -0.61 12.70
C GLY A 1 -9.79 -0.90 13.78
N ASN A 2 -9.74 -2.05 14.44
CA ASN A 2 -10.80 -2.52 15.39
C ASN A 2 -11.11 -1.53 16.51
N TYR A 3 -10.14 -0.80 17.05
CA TYR A 3 -10.39 0.17 18.12
C TYR A 3 -11.13 1.41 17.61
N ILE A 4 -10.85 1.87 16.40
CA ILE A 4 -11.59 2.97 15.77
C ILE A 4 -13.03 2.53 15.50
N ASN A 5 -13.24 1.32 14.96
CA ASN A 5 -14.57 0.74 14.75
C ASN A 5 -15.38 0.68 16.05
N TYR A 6 -14.74 0.21 17.15
CA TYR A 6 -15.39 0.19 18.46
C TYR A 6 -15.79 1.57 18.95
N LEU A 7 -14.91 2.57 18.80
CA LEU A 7 -15.19 3.93 19.25
C LEU A 7 -16.26 4.63 18.39
N SER A 8 -16.31 4.36 17.08
CA SER A 8 -17.30 4.95 16.15
C SER A 8 -18.72 4.44 16.39
N MET A 9 -18.87 3.25 16.98
CA MET A 9 -20.20 2.76 17.41
C MET A 9 -20.80 3.54 18.58
N GLN A 10 -19.99 4.37 19.26
CA GLN A 10 -20.48 5.22 20.34
C GLN A 10 -21.11 6.49 19.76
N LYS A 11 -22.26 6.88 20.30
CA LYS A 11 -22.98 8.08 19.84
C LYS A 11 -22.10 9.35 19.84
N SER A 12 -22.37 10.23 18.91
CA SER A 12 -21.77 11.57 18.80
C SER A 12 -20.25 11.54 18.56
N ARG A 13 -19.75 10.59 17.76
CA ARG A 13 -18.35 10.51 17.35
C ARG A 13 -18.24 10.26 15.87
N VAL A 14 -17.34 10.99 15.22
CA VAL A 14 -16.93 10.81 13.83
C VAL A 14 -15.41 10.69 13.79
N PHE A 15 -14.92 9.71 13.07
CA PHE A 15 -13.49 9.57 12.78
C PHE A 15 -13.22 9.93 11.33
N VAL A 16 -12.29 10.83 11.12
CA VAL A 16 -11.85 11.24 9.80
C VAL A 16 -10.39 10.84 9.64
N THR A 17 -10.07 10.15 8.54
CA THR A 17 -8.73 9.67 8.26
C THR A 17 -8.21 10.20 6.93
N ALA A 18 -6.90 10.35 6.84
CA ALA A 18 -6.24 10.69 5.59
C ALA A 18 -6.13 9.44 4.70
N GLY A 19 -6.35 9.59 3.39
CA GLY A 19 -6.17 8.51 2.41
C GLY A 19 -4.72 8.16 2.10
N GLY A 20 -3.75 8.91 2.65
CA GLY A 20 -2.32 8.71 2.40
C GLY A 20 -1.80 9.49 1.19
N ASN A 21 -0.49 9.58 1.07
CA ASN A 21 0.18 10.38 0.05
C ASN A 21 1.04 9.53 -0.91
N GLU A 22 0.65 8.28 -1.15
CA GLU A 22 1.40 7.31 -1.95
C GLU A 22 0.89 7.16 -3.40
N GLY A 23 -0.06 7.99 -3.83
CA GLY A 23 -0.71 7.87 -5.16
C GLY A 23 0.25 7.97 -6.36
N ASN A 24 1.37 8.67 -6.22
CA ASN A 24 2.41 8.81 -7.25
C ASN A 24 3.80 8.36 -6.77
N ALA A 25 3.90 7.71 -5.63
CA ALA A 25 5.18 7.26 -5.07
C ALA A 25 5.76 6.03 -5.81
N SER A 26 4.96 5.36 -6.63
CA SER A 26 5.35 4.15 -7.35
C SER A 26 5.69 2.96 -6.42
N HIS A 27 5.06 2.90 -5.26
CA HIS A 27 5.29 1.88 -4.22
C HIS A 27 4.29 0.72 -4.25
N HIS A 28 3.37 0.69 -5.22
CA HIS A 28 2.43 -0.40 -5.41
C HIS A 28 2.56 -1.00 -6.81
N PHE A 29 2.58 -2.32 -6.88
CA PHE A 29 2.53 -3.11 -8.11
C PHE A 29 1.36 -4.08 -8.05
N SER A 30 0.61 -4.20 -9.14
CA SER A 30 -0.56 -5.07 -9.21
C SER A 30 -0.63 -5.77 -10.57
N ARG A 31 -0.90 -7.07 -10.56
CA ARG A 31 -1.11 -7.86 -11.79
C ARG A 31 -2.03 -9.05 -11.55
N ARG A 32 -2.72 -9.42 -12.63
CA ARG A 32 -3.48 -10.67 -12.70
C ARG A 32 -2.77 -11.64 -13.64
N LEU A 33 -2.46 -12.82 -13.16
CA LEU A 33 -1.96 -13.93 -13.98
C LEU A 33 -3.11 -14.78 -14.51
N SER A 34 -2.82 -15.56 -15.55
CA SER A 34 -3.76 -16.48 -16.20
C SER A 34 -3.01 -17.75 -16.64
N GLU A 35 -3.73 -18.73 -17.14
CA GLU A 35 -3.11 -19.96 -17.67
C GLU A 35 -2.18 -19.68 -18.85
N SER A 36 -2.49 -18.66 -19.67
CA SER A 36 -1.65 -18.24 -20.79
C SER A 36 -0.46 -17.36 -20.38
N GLN A 37 -0.56 -16.68 -19.23
CA GLN A 37 0.50 -15.84 -18.67
C GLN A 37 0.74 -16.22 -17.21
N ARG A 38 1.56 -17.25 -17.01
CA ARG A 38 1.81 -17.86 -15.70
C ARG A 38 2.82 -17.09 -14.84
N SER A 39 3.51 -16.12 -15.41
CA SER A 39 4.52 -15.35 -14.69
C SER A 39 4.51 -13.89 -15.07
N GLN A 40 5.00 -13.05 -14.16
CA GLN A 40 5.19 -11.62 -14.34
C GLN A 40 6.52 -11.20 -13.74
N ASP A 41 7.30 -10.46 -14.51
CA ASP A 41 8.48 -9.77 -14.02
C ASP A 41 8.05 -8.49 -13.30
N VAL A 42 8.58 -8.31 -12.09
CA VAL A 42 8.42 -7.13 -11.26
C VAL A 42 9.79 -6.49 -11.13
N GLU A 43 9.95 -5.32 -11.71
CA GLU A 43 11.21 -4.60 -11.69
C GLU A 43 11.16 -3.49 -10.63
N ILE A 44 12.18 -3.49 -9.77
CA ILE A 44 12.34 -2.53 -8.68
C ILE A 44 13.67 -1.81 -8.88
N ARG A 45 13.61 -0.49 -9.02
CA ARG A 45 14.81 0.33 -8.87
C ARG A 45 15.12 0.44 -7.38
N VAL A 46 16.34 0.18 -7.01
CA VAL A 46 16.88 0.42 -5.67
C VAL A 46 17.89 1.55 -5.75
N GLY A 47 17.68 2.60 -4.95
CA GLY A 47 18.54 3.77 -4.88
C GLY A 47 19.83 3.51 -4.11
N GLU A 48 20.72 4.51 -4.14
CA GLU A 48 21.96 4.51 -3.36
C GLU A 48 21.66 4.50 -1.85
N ASP A 49 22.64 4.02 -1.07
CA ASP A 49 22.61 4.02 0.40
C ASP A 49 21.37 3.39 1.05
N ASN A 50 20.66 2.53 0.32
CA ASN A 50 19.52 1.81 0.88
C ASN A 50 20.01 0.70 1.83
N LYS A 51 19.72 0.85 3.13
CA LYS A 51 20.14 -0.13 4.16
C LYS A 51 19.24 -1.35 4.21
N GLY A 52 18.10 -1.32 3.54
CA GLY A 52 17.15 -2.40 3.46
C GLY A 52 15.72 -1.92 3.44
N PHE A 53 14.84 -2.80 2.99
CA PHE A 53 13.40 -2.58 2.98
C PHE A 53 12.65 -3.92 3.06
N ILE A 54 11.38 -3.83 3.39
CA ILE A 54 10.46 -4.95 3.36
C ILE A 54 9.49 -4.74 2.21
N MET A 55 9.26 -5.80 1.45
CA MET A 55 8.27 -5.83 0.38
C MET A 55 7.31 -6.98 0.64
N ASP A 56 6.01 -6.70 0.65
CA ASP A 56 4.98 -7.69 0.89
C ASP A 56 4.16 -7.96 -0.38
N LEU A 57 4.19 -9.22 -0.83
CA LEU A 57 3.27 -9.71 -1.86
C LEU A 57 2.05 -10.32 -1.19
N TRP A 58 0.88 -9.89 -1.65
CA TRP A 58 -0.41 -10.39 -1.21
C TRP A 58 -1.13 -11.06 -2.37
N GLY A 59 -1.38 -12.34 -2.24
CA GLY A 59 -2.06 -13.16 -3.23
C GLY A 59 -3.46 -13.56 -2.80
N ASN A 60 -4.34 -13.76 -3.76
CA ASN A 60 -5.68 -14.28 -3.49
C ASN A 60 -5.65 -15.81 -3.49
N VAL A 61 -6.09 -16.44 -2.39
CA VAL A 61 -6.31 -17.88 -2.39
C VAL A 61 -7.41 -18.25 -3.42
N PRO A 62 -7.32 -19.39 -4.08
CA PRO A 62 -6.43 -20.53 -3.84
C PRO A 62 -5.16 -20.55 -4.71
N TYR A 63 -4.72 -19.43 -5.21
CA TYR A 63 -3.54 -19.33 -6.04
C TYR A 63 -2.29 -19.27 -5.17
N PHE A 64 -1.19 -19.85 -5.68
CA PHE A 64 0.10 -19.88 -5.01
C PHE A 64 1.18 -19.33 -5.93
N TYR A 65 2.14 -18.65 -5.34
CA TYR A 65 3.20 -17.98 -6.08
C TYR A 65 4.58 -18.45 -5.63
N ASN A 66 5.45 -18.64 -6.60
CA ASN A 66 6.89 -18.80 -6.43
C ASN A 66 7.59 -17.53 -6.90
N ALA A 67 8.86 -17.39 -6.58
CA ALA A 67 9.65 -16.25 -7.02
C ALA A 67 11.03 -16.66 -7.55
N VAL A 68 11.48 -15.95 -8.59
CA VAL A 68 12.88 -15.98 -9.03
C VAL A 68 13.41 -14.57 -8.92
N ILE A 69 14.42 -14.39 -8.10
CA ILE A 69 15.02 -13.09 -7.83
C ILE A 69 16.31 -12.98 -8.62
N ARG A 70 16.45 -11.90 -9.39
CA ARG A 70 17.66 -11.58 -10.13
C ARG A 70 18.18 -10.22 -9.67
N THR A 71 19.45 -10.20 -9.30
CA THR A 71 20.16 -8.99 -8.87
C THR A 71 20.53 -8.09 -10.05
N PRO A 72 20.90 -6.82 -9.82
CA PRO A 72 21.43 -5.95 -10.84
C PRO A 72 22.68 -6.51 -11.55
N GLY A 73 23.57 -7.20 -10.83
CA GLY A 73 24.75 -7.88 -11.36
C GLY A 73 24.47 -9.20 -12.06
N GLY A 74 23.22 -9.68 -12.04
CA GLY A 74 22.78 -10.88 -12.75
C GLY A 74 22.83 -12.17 -11.95
N GLU A 75 23.21 -12.13 -10.68
CA GLU A 75 23.10 -13.27 -9.77
C GLU A 75 21.62 -13.65 -9.60
N THR A 76 21.31 -14.93 -9.48
CA THR A 76 19.93 -15.40 -9.47
C THR A 76 19.68 -16.36 -8.32
N ALA A 77 18.62 -16.14 -7.57
CA ALA A 77 18.09 -17.05 -6.57
C ALA A 77 16.67 -17.48 -6.92
N ARG A 78 16.38 -18.78 -6.76
CA ARG A 78 15.04 -19.31 -6.96
C ARG A 78 14.43 -19.68 -5.61
N TRP A 79 13.29 -19.09 -5.31
CA TRP A 79 12.47 -19.44 -4.18
C TRP A 79 11.25 -20.25 -4.66
N ASN A 80 11.26 -21.54 -4.34
CA ASN A 80 10.09 -22.39 -4.54
C ASN A 80 9.31 -22.40 -3.23
N ASN A 81 8.09 -21.86 -3.28
CA ASN A 81 7.25 -21.71 -2.10
C ASN A 81 7.11 -23.05 -1.35
N PRO A 82 7.70 -23.20 -0.16
CA PRO A 82 7.67 -24.46 0.59
C PRO A 82 6.33 -24.68 1.29
N ARG A 83 5.42 -23.70 1.23
CA ARG A 83 4.17 -23.67 2.02
C ARG A 83 4.44 -23.88 3.51
N SER A 84 5.53 -23.33 3.98
CA SER A 84 6.03 -23.47 5.35
C SER A 84 6.30 -22.08 5.92
N TYR A 85 6.02 -21.91 7.20
CA TYR A 85 6.30 -20.67 7.93
C TYR A 85 7.80 -20.49 8.26
N ILE A 86 8.66 -21.43 7.89
CA ILE A 86 10.10 -21.35 8.15
C ILE A 86 10.71 -20.37 7.14
N PRO A 87 11.31 -19.26 7.60
CA PRO A 87 11.95 -18.30 6.72
C PRO A 87 13.08 -18.96 5.92
N GLN A 88 13.24 -18.55 4.67
CA GLN A 88 14.36 -18.96 3.82
C GLN A 88 15.26 -17.77 3.56
N GLU A 89 16.56 -18.00 3.67
CA GLU A 89 17.58 -16.98 3.51
C GLU A 89 18.40 -17.23 2.24
N PHE A 90 18.67 -16.15 1.51
CA PHE A 90 19.51 -16.10 0.33
C PHE A 90 20.58 -15.02 0.53
N THR A 91 21.82 -15.31 0.22
CA THR A 91 22.92 -14.36 0.21
C THR A 91 23.45 -14.23 -1.21
N PHE A 92 23.36 -13.02 -1.76
CA PHE A 92 23.94 -12.67 -3.06
C PHE A 92 25.37 -12.20 -2.83
N VAL A 93 26.32 -12.96 -3.35
CA VAL A 93 27.75 -12.78 -3.02
C VAL A 93 28.31 -11.53 -3.70
N TYR A 94 27.97 -11.30 -4.96
CA TYR A 94 28.48 -10.14 -5.70
C TYR A 94 27.92 -8.82 -5.18
N GLU A 95 26.64 -8.78 -4.86
CA GLU A 95 25.97 -7.60 -4.33
C GLU A 95 26.11 -7.45 -2.81
N ARG A 96 26.58 -8.45 -2.10
CA ARG A 96 26.64 -8.50 -0.63
C ARG A 96 25.28 -8.28 0.04
N THR A 97 24.21 -8.59 -0.68
CA THR A 97 22.84 -8.43 -0.23
C THR A 97 22.34 -9.71 0.41
N ARG A 98 21.65 -9.57 1.53
CA ARG A 98 20.93 -10.65 2.19
C ARG A 98 19.43 -10.47 1.95
N LEU A 99 18.76 -11.56 1.52
CA LEU A 99 17.32 -11.61 1.34
C LEU A 99 16.73 -12.72 2.19
N VAL A 100 15.77 -12.39 3.05
CA VAL A 100 14.97 -13.35 3.79
C VAL A 100 13.57 -13.35 3.23
N ILE A 101 13.05 -14.53 2.88
CA ILE A 101 11.68 -14.72 2.40
C ILE A 101 10.89 -15.47 3.47
N GLU A 102 9.83 -14.82 3.95
CA GLU A 102 8.86 -15.35 4.91
C GLU A 102 7.54 -15.62 4.18
N TYR A 103 6.89 -16.72 4.54
CA TYR A 103 5.65 -17.14 3.90
C TYR A 103 4.54 -17.38 4.92
N GLN A 104 3.36 -16.86 4.61
CA GLN A 104 2.16 -17.11 5.37
C GLN A 104 1.02 -17.49 4.42
N LEU A 105 0.56 -18.75 4.50
CA LEU A 105 -0.45 -19.29 3.58
C LEU A 105 -1.78 -18.57 3.69
N VAL A 106 -2.22 -18.32 4.93
CA VAL A 106 -3.47 -17.62 5.21
C VAL A 106 -3.19 -16.59 6.31
N GLU A 107 -3.18 -15.33 5.91
CA GLU A 107 -3.10 -14.25 6.88
C GLU A 107 -4.41 -14.19 7.66
N SER A 108 -4.33 -14.09 9.00
CA SER A 108 -5.45 -14.34 9.92
C SER A 108 -6.64 -13.38 9.75
N LEU A 109 -6.38 -12.17 9.28
CA LEU A 109 -7.42 -11.14 9.13
C LEU A 109 -8.03 -11.11 7.72
N SER A 110 -7.20 -11.26 6.69
CA SER A 110 -7.64 -11.13 5.29
C SER A 110 -7.91 -12.47 4.60
N GLY A 111 -7.40 -13.56 5.13
CA GLY A 111 -7.44 -14.88 4.49
C GLY A 111 -6.56 -14.98 3.24
N ALA A 112 -5.65 -14.03 3.02
CA ALA A 112 -4.79 -13.98 1.85
C ALA A 112 -3.48 -14.76 2.06
N GLU A 113 -2.84 -15.18 0.95
CA GLU A 113 -1.44 -15.56 0.94
C GLU A 113 -0.58 -14.32 1.09
N VAL A 114 0.41 -14.35 1.98
CA VAL A 114 1.40 -13.29 2.14
C VAL A 114 2.80 -13.85 1.98
N ILE A 115 3.59 -13.22 1.12
CA ILE A 115 5.01 -13.51 0.93
C ILE A 115 5.77 -12.22 1.24
N ARG A 116 6.58 -12.23 2.28
CA ARG A 116 7.39 -11.11 2.71
C ARG A 116 8.82 -11.27 2.26
N PHE A 117 9.32 -10.31 1.53
CA PHE A 117 10.71 -10.20 1.10
C PHE A 117 11.40 -9.13 1.96
N ARG A 118 12.37 -9.55 2.75
CA ARG A 118 13.16 -8.65 3.59
C ARG A 118 14.57 -8.52 3.01
N PHE A 119 14.85 -7.38 2.40
CA PHE A 119 16.16 -7.05 1.88
C PHE A 119 17.01 -6.35 2.94
N SER A 120 18.26 -6.76 3.07
CA SER A 120 19.29 -6.11 3.90
C SER A 120 20.46 -5.76 3.01
N ASP A 121 20.89 -4.50 3.06
CA ASP A 121 21.95 -3.91 2.26
C ASP A 121 21.82 -4.24 0.76
N PRO A 122 20.66 -3.94 0.13
CA PRO A 122 20.47 -4.22 -1.29
C PRO A 122 21.35 -3.31 -2.13
N SER A 123 22.07 -3.87 -3.10
CA SER A 123 22.85 -3.09 -4.06
C SER A 123 21.97 -2.18 -4.89
N GLN A 124 22.49 -0.99 -5.21
CA GLN A 124 21.88 -0.07 -6.15
C GLN A 124 21.67 -0.70 -7.52
N GLY A 125 20.56 -0.38 -8.17
CA GLY A 125 20.27 -0.81 -9.53
C GLY A 125 18.87 -1.39 -9.69
N VAL A 126 18.64 -2.12 -10.77
CA VAL A 126 17.35 -2.72 -11.07
C VAL A 126 17.36 -4.19 -10.66
N TRP A 127 16.56 -4.51 -9.66
CA TRP A 127 16.26 -5.86 -9.24
C TRP A 127 15.05 -6.37 -10.03
N ASN A 128 15.11 -7.61 -10.48
CA ASN A 128 13.97 -8.27 -11.14
C ASN A 128 13.48 -9.42 -10.26
N ILE A 129 12.18 -9.40 -9.94
CA ILE A 129 11.52 -10.46 -9.18
C ILE A 129 10.45 -11.04 -10.08
N ARG A 130 10.69 -12.21 -10.62
CA ARG A 130 9.71 -12.93 -11.42
C ARG A 130 8.78 -13.69 -10.50
N ILE A 131 7.53 -13.28 -10.46
CA ILE A 131 6.46 -13.98 -9.74
C ILE A 131 5.85 -15.01 -10.68
N ILE A 132 5.71 -16.24 -10.21
CA ILE A 132 5.25 -17.39 -11.00
C ILE A 132 4.08 -18.04 -10.28
N SER A 133 2.91 -18.12 -10.94
CA SER A 133 1.77 -18.88 -10.41
C SER A 133 1.95 -20.35 -10.69
N GLU A 134 1.93 -21.17 -9.65
CA GLU A 134 2.10 -22.62 -9.71
C GLU A 134 1.05 -23.35 -8.86
N GLY A 135 0.86 -24.65 -9.15
CA GLY A 135 -0.04 -25.52 -8.42
C GLY A 135 -1.23 -26.00 -9.26
N ASN A 136 -2.27 -26.49 -8.61
CA ASN A 136 -3.46 -27.05 -9.25
C ASN A 136 -4.36 -26.00 -9.92
N ARG A 137 -4.21 -24.74 -9.53
CA ARG A 137 -4.89 -23.59 -10.14
C ARG A 137 -3.84 -22.54 -10.50
N ILE A 138 -3.84 -22.13 -11.76
CA ILE A 138 -2.90 -21.16 -12.31
C ILE A 138 -3.62 -19.85 -12.54
N GLY A 139 -2.97 -18.75 -12.18
CA GLY A 139 -3.52 -17.41 -12.36
C GLY A 139 -3.59 -16.64 -11.05
N GLY A 140 -4.64 -15.84 -10.92
CA GLY A 140 -4.92 -15.05 -9.73
C GLY A 140 -4.39 -13.63 -9.79
N GLN A 141 -4.98 -12.81 -8.92
CA GLN A 141 -4.55 -11.44 -8.67
C GLN A 141 -3.54 -11.43 -7.54
N PHE A 142 -2.44 -10.72 -7.73
CA PHE A 142 -1.51 -10.40 -6.66
C PHE A 142 -1.17 -8.91 -6.67
N ASP A 143 -0.87 -8.41 -5.51
CA ASP A 143 -0.48 -7.04 -5.25
C ASP A 143 0.82 -7.04 -4.44
N ILE A 144 1.70 -6.10 -4.71
CA ILE A 144 2.97 -5.96 -3.99
C ILE A 144 3.11 -4.51 -3.52
N TRP A 145 3.44 -4.33 -2.24
CA TRP A 145 3.73 -3.02 -1.69
C TRP A 145 5.15 -2.93 -1.17
N LEU A 146 5.79 -1.81 -1.46
CA LEU A 146 6.96 -1.29 -0.77
C LEU A 146 6.50 -0.48 0.47
N PRO A 147 7.41 -0.15 1.39
CA PRO A 147 7.12 0.78 2.46
C PRO A 147 6.66 2.15 1.93
N ILE A 148 5.97 2.90 2.76
CA ILE A 148 5.61 4.29 2.43
C ILE A 148 6.85 5.18 2.34
N SER A 149 6.71 6.32 1.67
CA SER A 149 7.81 7.23 1.32
C SER A 149 8.65 7.67 2.52
N GLU A 150 8.07 7.75 3.72
CA GLU A 150 8.78 8.11 4.94
C GLU A 150 9.79 7.05 5.43
N PHE A 151 9.64 5.81 5.00
CA PHE A 151 10.49 4.67 5.42
C PHE A 151 11.32 4.08 4.28
N LEU A 152 11.27 4.71 3.10
CA LEU A 152 11.97 4.22 1.91
C LEU A 152 12.79 5.34 1.26
N SER A 153 13.93 5.00 0.68
CA SER A 153 14.68 5.92 -0.16
C SER A 153 13.83 6.37 -1.35
N ALA A 154 13.80 7.67 -1.63
CA ALA A 154 13.03 8.25 -2.73
C ALA A 154 13.37 7.66 -4.12
N GLU A 155 14.55 7.06 -4.27
CA GLU A 155 14.99 6.41 -5.50
C GLU A 155 14.69 4.91 -5.53
N THR A 156 13.92 4.38 -4.56
CA THR A 156 13.51 2.98 -4.52
C THR A 156 12.02 2.86 -4.84
N TYR A 157 11.70 2.30 -6.00
CA TYR A 157 10.33 2.24 -6.51
C TYR A 157 10.15 1.17 -7.59
N PHE A 158 8.91 0.79 -7.89
CA PHE A 158 8.59 -0.09 -9.03
C PHE A 158 8.68 0.66 -10.35
N LEU A 159 9.29 0.04 -11.37
CA LEU A 159 9.37 0.65 -12.72
C LEU A 159 8.04 0.62 -13.48
N GLN A 160 7.13 -0.28 -13.11
CA GLN A 160 5.78 -0.39 -13.68
C GLN A 160 4.73 -0.39 -12.57
N PRO A 161 4.59 0.71 -11.82
CA PRO A 161 3.69 0.77 -10.68
C PRO A 161 2.23 0.82 -11.10
N SER A 162 1.35 0.45 -10.14
CA SER A 162 -0.07 0.75 -10.17
C SER A 162 -0.36 1.96 -9.28
N PRO A 163 -1.04 2.99 -9.75
CA PRO A 163 -1.41 4.13 -8.92
C PRO A 163 -2.65 3.87 -8.04
N TYR A 164 -3.33 2.75 -8.25
CA TYR A 164 -4.52 2.35 -7.50
C TYR A 164 -4.17 1.49 -6.30
N THR A 165 -5.09 1.40 -5.34
CA THR A 165 -4.91 0.64 -4.09
C THR A 165 -3.71 1.15 -3.29
N THR A 166 -3.57 2.48 -3.25
CA THR A 166 -2.49 3.22 -2.57
C THR A 166 -2.97 3.98 -1.34
N ILE A 167 -4.16 3.64 -0.84
CA ILE A 167 -4.63 4.13 0.46
C ILE A 167 -3.74 3.55 1.56
N THR A 168 -3.33 4.39 2.52
CA THR A 168 -2.51 3.96 3.66
C THR A 168 -3.36 3.79 4.92
N GLU A 169 -2.87 3.01 5.88
CA GLU A 169 -3.53 2.93 7.19
C GLU A 169 -3.51 4.29 7.91
N PRO A 170 -4.60 4.62 8.61
CA PRO A 170 -5.83 3.84 8.87
C PRO A 170 -6.97 4.08 7.88
N GLY A 171 -6.69 4.48 6.63
CA GLY A 171 -7.69 4.87 5.63
C GLY A 171 -8.62 3.77 5.11
N TYR A 172 -8.52 2.51 5.58
CA TYR A 172 -9.51 1.44 5.25
C TYR A 172 -10.31 0.96 6.44
N VAL A 173 -10.45 1.81 7.44
CA VAL A 173 -11.31 1.49 8.59
C VAL A 173 -12.76 1.77 8.21
N ASP A 174 -13.60 0.73 8.18
CA ASP A 174 -14.98 0.77 7.68
C ASP A 174 -15.86 1.86 8.29
N SER A 175 -15.56 2.30 9.51
CA SER A 175 -16.35 3.29 10.25
C SER A 175 -15.69 4.67 10.32
N ALA A 176 -14.66 4.91 9.52
CA ALA A 176 -14.03 6.23 9.39
C ALA A 176 -14.36 6.86 8.03
N VAL A 177 -14.37 8.16 7.95
CA VAL A 177 -14.46 8.90 6.70
C VAL A 177 -13.05 9.11 6.18
N THR A 178 -12.70 8.44 5.09
CA THR A 178 -11.38 8.56 4.48
C THR A 178 -11.38 9.65 3.41
N VAL A 179 -10.38 10.51 3.45
CA VAL A 179 -10.35 11.74 2.67
C VAL A 179 -9.20 11.73 1.67
N ALA A 180 -9.52 11.93 0.39
CA ALA A 180 -8.57 12.28 -0.66
C ALA A 180 -8.27 13.79 -0.65
N ALA A 181 -7.14 14.16 -1.25
CA ALA A 181 -6.77 15.56 -1.44
C ALA A 181 -7.03 16.01 -2.87
N TYR A 182 -7.59 17.20 -3.04
CA TYR A 182 -7.70 17.87 -4.33
C TYR A 182 -7.12 19.30 -4.30
N GLN A 183 -6.80 19.81 -5.48
CA GLN A 183 -6.32 21.17 -5.68
C GLN A 183 -7.49 22.09 -6.02
N THR A 184 -7.70 23.15 -5.24
CA THR A 184 -8.84 24.07 -5.40
C THR A 184 -8.76 24.93 -6.66
N SER A 185 -7.57 25.21 -7.19
CA SER A 185 -7.40 26.06 -8.36
C SER A 185 -7.95 25.48 -9.66
N ASN A 186 -8.03 24.14 -9.76
CA ASN A 186 -8.47 23.44 -10.97
C ASN A 186 -9.36 22.22 -10.69
N ASN A 187 -9.71 21.97 -9.44
CA ASN A 187 -10.51 20.83 -8.96
C ASN A 187 -9.93 19.45 -9.34
N SER A 188 -8.62 19.36 -9.58
CA SER A 188 -7.98 18.08 -9.86
C SER A 188 -7.59 17.35 -8.57
N ILE A 189 -7.67 16.02 -8.58
CA ILE A 189 -7.11 15.19 -7.50
C ILE A 189 -5.60 15.43 -7.42
N ALA A 190 -5.08 15.61 -6.20
CA ALA A 190 -3.64 15.72 -5.98
C ALA A 190 -2.92 14.45 -6.46
N ALA A 191 -1.83 14.62 -7.17
CA ALA A 191 -1.08 13.47 -7.72
C ALA A 191 -0.63 12.49 -6.64
N SER A 192 -0.23 13.00 -5.47
CA SER A 192 0.17 12.22 -4.31
C SER A 192 -0.99 11.57 -3.55
N SER A 193 -2.23 12.05 -3.74
CA SER A 193 -3.37 11.48 -3.00
C SER A 193 -3.49 9.99 -3.21
N GLY A 194 -3.61 9.23 -2.12
CA GLY A 194 -3.93 7.81 -2.16
C GLY A 194 -5.22 7.56 -2.93
N ARG A 195 -5.25 6.47 -3.70
CA ARG A 195 -6.35 6.08 -4.59
C ARG A 195 -6.84 4.70 -4.24
N GLY A 196 -8.16 4.55 -4.19
CA GLY A 196 -8.84 3.28 -4.01
C GLY A 196 -8.93 2.44 -5.29
N PHE A 197 -9.62 1.36 -5.28
CA PHE A 197 -10.32 0.78 -4.13
C PHE A 197 -9.32 0.18 -3.13
N ALA A 198 -9.77 -0.08 -1.89
CA ALA A 198 -8.97 -0.91 -1.00
C ALA A 198 -8.88 -2.35 -1.53
N ARG A 199 -7.90 -3.14 -1.05
CA ARG A 199 -7.69 -4.51 -1.51
C ARG A 199 -8.90 -5.44 -1.28
N ASN A 200 -9.71 -5.16 -0.26
CA ASN A 200 -10.98 -5.85 0.01
C ASN A 200 -12.16 -5.34 -0.85
N ASN A 201 -11.89 -4.50 -1.87
CA ASN A 201 -12.84 -3.80 -2.72
C ASN A 201 -13.73 -2.77 -1.98
N ALA A 202 -13.38 -2.38 -0.75
CA ALA A 202 -14.06 -1.25 -0.11
C ALA A 202 -13.85 0.03 -0.93
N ILE A 203 -14.92 0.81 -1.02
CA ILE A 203 -14.90 2.10 -1.73
C ILE A 203 -14.32 3.13 -0.78
N VAL A 204 -13.04 3.40 -0.97
CA VAL A 204 -12.30 4.43 -0.24
C VAL A 204 -11.39 5.16 -1.24
N PRO A 205 -11.11 6.45 -1.07
CA PRO A 205 -11.69 7.37 -0.08
C PRO A 205 -13.16 7.68 -0.39
N GLU A 206 -13.96 8.00 0.64
CA GLU A 206 -15.38 8.32 0.48
C GLU A 206 -15.59 9.73 -0.04
N ILE A 207 -14.71 10.66 0.34
CA ILE A 207 -14.79 12.06 -0.08
C ILE A 207 -13.43 12.63 -0.43
N ALA A 208 -13.43 13.81 -1.06
CA ALA A 208 -12.24 14.60 -1.30
C ALA A 208 -12.40 15.99 -0.69
N ALA A 209 -11.31 16.54 -0.16
CA ALA A 209 -11.26 17.89 0.39
C ALA A 209 -10.03 18.66 -0.12
N PRO A 210 -9.99 20.00 0.00
CA PRO A 210 -8.82 20.79 -0.32
C PRO A 210 -7.58 20.27 0.42
N GLY A 211 -6.52 19.99 -0.31
CA GLY A 211 -5.31 19.40 0.29
C GLY A 211 -4.04 19.73 -0.49
N VAL A 212 -4.05 20.78 -1.32
CA VAL A 212 -2.86 21.24 -2.05
C VAL A 212 -2.71 22.74 -1.83
N ASN A 213 -1.56 23.14 -1.30
CA ASN A 213 -1.20 24.53 -1.00
C ASN A 213 -2.29 25.26 -0.21
N VAL A 214 -2.81 24.60 0.81
CA VAL A 214 -3.82 25.17 1.70
C VAL A 214 -3.12 26.12 2.68
N SER A 215 -3.58 27.37 2.70
CA SER A 215 -3.02 28.38 3.62
C SER A 215 -3.46 28.09 5.06
N THR A 216 -2.50 28.03 5.96
CA THR A 216 -2.71 27.78 7.39
C THR A 216 -1.93 28.78 8.22
N PRO A 217 -2.22 28.94 9.53
CA PRO A 217 -1.42 29.79 10.41
C PRO A 217 0.08 29.42 10.46
N TYR A 218 0.43 28.22 10.01
CA TYR A 218 1.81 27.72 9.99
C TYR A 218 2.40 27.69 8.56
N GLY A 219 1.85 28.49 7.63
CA GLY A 219 2.21 28.50 6.21
C GLY A 219 1.39 27.50 5.38
N ASP A 220 1.66 27.47 4.07
CA ASP A 220 0.95 26.59 3.15
C ASP A 220 1.30 25.13 3.40
N ARG A 221 0.29 24.27 3.38
CA ARG A 221 0.42 22.84 3.63
C ARG A 221 -0.27 22.03 2.53
N SER A 222 0.30 20.88 2.21
CA SER A 222 -0.26 19.92 1.24
C SER A 222 -0.28 18.52 1.82
N GLY A 223 -1.25 17.72 1.42
CA GLY A 223 -1.43 16.32 1.78
C GLY A 223 -2.87 15.97 2.12
N THR A 224 -3.17 14.69 2.10
CA THR A 224 -4.50 14.17 2.50
C THR A 224 -4.80 14.43 3.98
N SER A 225 -3.77 14.61 4.81
CA SER A 225 -3.93 15.00 6.23
C SER A 225 -4.56 16.39 6.38
N VAL A 226 -4.24 17.33 5.47
CA VAL A 226 -4.86 18.67 5.43
C VAL A 226 -6.33 18.54 5.06
N GLY A 227 -6.65 17.77 4.02
CA GLY A 227 -8.03 17.47 3.65
C GLY A 227 -8.82 16.82 4.78
N ALA A 228 -8.21 15.86 5.48
CA ALA A 228 -8.83 15.20 6.63
C ALA A 228 -9.14 16.19 7.77
N ALA A 229 -8.23 17.13 8.08
CA ALA A 229 -8.46 18.15 9.08
C ALA A 229 -9.63 19.09 8.72
N ILE A 230 -9.70 19.53 7.46
CA ILE A 230 -10.82 20.35 6.96
C ILE A 230 -12.14 19.59 7.05
N THR A 231 -12.15 18.33 6.64
CA THR A 231 -13.33 17.47 6.72
C THR A 231 -13.77 17.26 8.17
N ALA A 232 -12.84 17.05 9.10
CA ALA A 232 -13.15 16.91 10.51
C ALA A 232 -13.86 18.19 11.07
N GLY A 233 -13.40 19.38 10.65
CA GLY A 233 -14.07 20.64 10.96
C GLY A 233 -15.50 20.70 10.41
N GLY A 234 -15.72 20.30 9.15
CA GLY A 234 -17.05 20.20 8.54
C GLY A 234 -17.96 19.19 9.27
N CYS A 235 -17.43 18.04 9.66
CA CYS A 235 -18.16 17.06 10.47
C CYS A 235 -18.58 17.64 11.82
N ALA A 236 -17.70 18.40 12.50
CA ALA A 236 -18.03 19.04 13.76
C ALA A 236 -19.19 20.04 13.62
N GLN A 237 -19.19 20.87 12.56
CA GLN A 237 -20.29 21.79 12.26
C GLN A 237 -21.60 21.06 11.97
N LEU A 238 -21.55 19.97 11.21
CA LEU A 238 -22.72 19.14 10.93
C LEU A 238 -23.29 18.52 12.21
N MET A 239 -22.42 18.03 13.09
CA MET A 239 -22.83 17.48 14.38
C MET A 239 -23.43 18.55 15.31
N GLU A 240 -22.88 19.76 15.32
CA GLU A 240 -23.46 20.88 16.05
C GLU A 240 -24.87 21.19 15.56
N TRP A 241 -25.05 21.29 14.24
CA TRP A 241 -26.36 21.54 13.65
C TRP A 241 -27.37 20.43 13.94
N ALA A 242 -26.97 19.17 13.75
CA ALA A 242 -27.87 18.01 13.91
C ALA A 242 -28.15 17.70 15.39
N VAL A 243 -27.09 17.48 16.17
CA VAL A 243 -27.21 16.92 17.53
C VAL A 243 -27.39 18.01 18.58
N VAL A 244 -26.57 19.06 18.56
CA VAL A 244 -26.63 20.11 19.61
C VAL A 244 -27.86 20.99 19.44
N ASN A 245 -28.19 21.37 18.20
CA ASN A 245 -29.33 22.20 17.88
C ASN A 245 -30.62 21.40 17.64
N SER A 246 -30.60 20.08 17.88
CA SER A 246 -31.75 19.18 17.79
C SER A 246 -32.48 19.24 16.44
N ASN A 247 -31.71 19.35 15.33
CA ASN A 247 -32.23 19.28 13.97
C ASN A 247 -32.16 17.86 13.37
N ASP A 248 -31.71 16.87 14.15
CA ASP A 248 -31.77 15.45 13.80
C ASP A 248 -33.22 14.97 13.89
N ILE A 249 -33.66 14.28 12.85
CA ILE A 249 -35.02 13.73 12.75
C ILE A 249 -35.01 12.27 13.20
#